data_5f286b50a4ca50cffbcba2894b179622
#
_entry.id   5f286b50a4ca50cffbcba2894b179622
#
_cell.length_a   1.000
_cell.length_b   1.000
_cell.length_c   1.000
_cell.angle_alpha   90.00
_cell.angle_beta   90.00
_cell.angle_gamma   90.00
#
_symmetry.space_group_name_H-M   'P 1'
#
loop_
_entity.id
_entity.type
_entity.pdbx_description
1 polymer ?
#
loop_
_entity_poly.entity_id
_entity_poly.type
_entity_poly.pdbx_seq_one_letter_code
_entity_poly.pdbx_strand_id
1 'polypeptide(L)'
;IGTVHHELAHALFATLSGAKVTKIELFHVRGNQLGCVEFYTRGNVVIQALQMTLSSIAPVICGGISLCLLTWVWRYHCIEEWHYILTGYLFISIFFHMNMSTQDIKNAWKGMPLSIVICYLIFLFSKINLFAFFGISFPML
;
A
#
# COMPACT_ATOMS: atom_id res chain seq x y z
N ILE A 1 -15.32 -5.23 -4.41
CA ILE A 1 -14.37 -4.25 -5.00
C ILE A 1 -13.17 -4.09 -4.08
N GLY A 2 -13.35 -3.89 -2.77
CA GLY A 2 -12.26 -3.71 -1.82
C GLY A 2 -11.22 -4.82 -1.84
N THR A 3 -11.65 -6.09 -1.85
CA THR A 3 -10.75 -7.25 -1.97
C THR A 3 -9.93 -7.21 -3.26
N VAL A 4 -10.58 -6.91 -4.39
CA VAL A 4 -9.90 -6.80 -5.70
C VAL A 4 -8.85 -5.69 -5.66
N HIS A 5 -9.17 -4.53 -5.10
CA HIS A 5 -8.25 -3.42 -4.92
C HIS A 5 -7.05 -3.82 -4.05
N HIS A 6 -7.30 -4.56 -2.95
CA HIS A 6 -6.28 -5.07 -2.04
C HIS A 6 -5.29 -6.00 -2.75
N GLU A 7 -5.78 -7.02 -3.43
CA GLU A 7 -4.93 -7.99 -4.15
C GLU A 7 -4.17 -7.35 -5.31
N LEU A 8 -4.81 -6.43 -6.04
CA LEU A 8 -4.14 -5.69 -7.11
C LEU A 8 -3.02 -4.79 -6.58
N ALA A 9 -3.19 -4.20 -5.38
CA ALA A 9 -2.12 -3.42 -4.75
C ALA A 9 -0.89 -4.29 -4.44
N HIS A 10 -1.08 -5.50 -3.89
CA HIS A 10 0.01 -6.46 -3.69
C HIS A 10 0.73 -6.80 -5.00
N ALA A 11 -0.04 -7.15 -6.05
CA ALA A 11 0.51 -7.51 -7.35
C ALA A 11 1.27 -6.34 -7.99
N LEU A 12 0.74 -5.13 -7.90
CA LEU A 12 1.35 -3.92 -8.43
C LEU A 12 2.72 -3.67 -7.78
N PHE A 13 2.78 -3.63 -6.45
CA PHE A 13 4.02 -3.34 -5.74
C PHE A 13 5.04 -4.49 -5.83
N ALA A 14 4.58 -5.74 -5.86
CA ALA A 14 5.47 -6.88 -6.15
C ALA A 14 6.13 -6.71 -7.52
N THR A 15 5.36 -6.36 -8.56
CA THR A 15 5.88 -6.15 -9.92
C THR A 15 6.80 -4.93 -9.98
N LEU A 16 6.42 -3.79 -9.41
CA LEU A 16 7.23 -2.57 -9.38
C LEU A 16 8.56 -2.76 -8.64
N SER A 17 8.58 -3.59 -7.61
CA SER A 17 9.80 -3.93 -6.86
C SER A 17 10.69 -4.99 -7.56
N GLY A 18 10.25 -5.53 -8.71
CA GLY A 18 10.98 -6.52 -9.49
C GLY A 18 10.76 -7.98 -9.05
N ALA A 19 9.80 -8.25 -8.17
CA ALA A 19 9.36 -9.61 -7.87
C ALA A 19 8.56 -10.19 -9.04
N LYS A 20 8.52 -11.52 -9.17
CA LYS A 20 7.74 -12.20 -10.19
C LYS A 20 6.40 -12.63 -9.62
N VAL A 21 5.33 -11.95 -10.02
CA VAL A 21 3.97 -12.40 -9.73
C VAL A 21 3.67 -13.63 -10.58
N THR A 22 3.20 -14.69 -9.94
CA THR A 22 2.92 -15.98 -10.58
C THR A 22 1.45 -16.31 -10.63
N LYS A 23 0.69 -15.82 -9.65
CA LYS A 23 -0.74 -16.10 -9.58
C LYS A 23 -1.47 -14.94 -8.91
N ILE A 24 -2.61 -14.59 -9.45
CA ILE A 24 -3.54 -13.62 -8.87
C ILE A 24 -4.91 -14.29 -8.82
N GLU A 25 -5.41 -14.55 -7.62
CA GLU A 25 -6.75 -15.07 -7.39
C GLU A 25 -7.58 -14.00 -6.66
N LEU A 26 -8.52 -13.38 -7.37
CA LEU A 26 -9.31 -12.26 -6.85
C LEU A 26 -10.58 -12.72 -6.10
N PHE A 27 -11.05 -13.96 -6.36
CA PHE A 27 -12.31 -14.48 -5.85
C PHE A 27 -12.24 -15.93 -5.37
N HIS A 28 -11.09 -16.35 -4.87
CA HIS A 28 -10.92 -17.72 -4.39
C HIS A 28 -11.08 -17.78 -2.87
N VAL A 29 -12.19 -18.37 -2.41
CA VAL A 29 -12.45 -18.53 -0.97
C VAL A 29 -11.66 -19.73 -0.44
N ARG A 30 -10.58 -19.46 0.27
CA ARG A 30 -9.87 -20.45 1.10
C ARG A 30 -9.93 -20.02 2.57
N GLY A 31 -10.84 -20.62 3.32
CA GLY A 31 -11.07 -20.24 4.72
C GLY A 31 -11.57 -18.79 4.82
N ASN A 32 -10.84 -17.93 5.53
CA ASN A 32 -11.19 -16.52 5.72
C ASN A 32 -10.58 -15.56 4.67
N GLN A 33 -9.87 -16.09 3.65
CA GLN A 33 -9.27 -15.26 2.60
C GLN A 33 -10.14 -15.29 1.34
N LEU A 34 -10.48 -14.09 0.84
CA LEU A 34 -11.32 -13.89 -0.35
C LEU A 34 -10.50 -13.73 -1.63
N GLY A 35 -9.18 -13.59 -1.52
CA GLY A 35 -8.25 -13.45 -2.62
C GLY A 35 -6.84 -13.83 -2.18
N CYS A 36 -5.93 -14.00 -3.14
CA CYS A 36 -4.53 -14.31 -2.90
C CYS A 36 -3.66 -13.88 -4.07
N VAL A 37 -2.51 -13.28 -3.77
CA VAL A 37 -1.45 -13.01 -4.75
C VAL A 37 -0.21 -13.80 -4.37
N GLU A 38 0.21 -14.69 -5.26
CA GLU A 38 1.45 -15.43 -5.14
C GLU A 38 2.54 -14.76 -5.97
N PHE A 39 3.67 -14.47 -5.35
CA PHE A 39 4.83 -13.92 -6.04
C PHE A 39 6.13 -14.49 -5.46
N TYR A 40 7.16 -14.57 -6.30
CA TYR A 40 8.51 -14.94 -5.91
C TYR A 40 9.42 -13.73 -5.88
N THR A 41 10.09 -13.54 -4.76
CA THR A 41 11.12 -12.52 -4.62
C THR A 41 12.39 -12.91 -5.39
N ARG A 42 13.09 -11.91 -5.94
CA ARG A 42 14.30 -12.10 -6.74
C ARG A 42 15.43 -11.22 -6.23
N GLY A 43 16.66 -11.65 -6.50
CA GLY A 43 17.87 -10.91 -6.13
C GLY A 43 18.46 -11.39 -4.80
N ASN A 44 19.28 -10.55 -4.20
CA ASN A 44 19.91 -10.86 -2.92
C ASN A 44 18.93 -10.70 -1.74
N VAL A 45 19.33 -11.14 -0.55
CA VAL A 45 18.49 -11.12 0.67
C VAL A 45 17.92 -9.73 0.97
N VAL A 46 18.69 -8.68 0.72
CA VAL A 46 18.28 -7.28 0.94
C VAL A 46 17.12 -6.91 0.00
N ILE A 47 17.28 -7.20 -1.30
CA ILE A 47 16.26 -6.91 -2.32
C ILE A 47 14.99 -7.73 -2.03
N GLN A 48 15.13 -9.01 -1.70
CA GLN A 48 13.99 -9.86 -1.36
C GLN A 48 13.22 -9.35 -0.15
N ALA A 49 13.93 -8.91 0.91
CA ALA A 49 13.30 -8.31 2.09
C ALA A 49 12.53 -7.04 1.74
N LEU A 50 13.09 -6.15 0.91
CA LEU A 50 12.41 -4.95 0.43
C LEU A 50 11.17 -5.27 -0.41
N GLN A 51 11.27 -6.22 -1.35
CA GLN A 51 10.14 -6.66 -2.17
C GLN A 51 8.99 -7.18 -1.31
N MET A 52 9.28 -8.01 -0.30
CA MET A 52 8.28 -8.52 0.63
C MET A 52 7.62 -7.39 1.44
N THR A 53 8.42 -6.48 1.98
CA THR A 53 7.89 -5.36 2.78
C THR A 53 7.03 -4.43 1.93
N LEU A 54 7.52 -3.99 0.77
CA LEU A 54 6.81 -3.08 -0.12
C LEU A 54 5.49 -3.69 -0.61
N SER A 55 5.52 -4.97 -1.03
CA SER A 55 4.29 -5.64 -1.44
C SER A 55 3.30 -5.76 -0.28
N SER A 56 3.77 -6.07 0.95
CA SER A 56 2.88 -6.26 2.10
C SER A 56 2.21 -4.97 2.58
N ILE A 57 2.87 -3.82 2.49
CA ILE A 57 2.27 -2.52 2.87
C ILE A 57 1.47 -1.86 1.74
N ALA A 58 1.54 -2.41 0.53
CA ALA A 58 0.92 -1.86 -0.66
C ALA A 58 -0.59 -1.57 -0.52
N PRO A 59 -1.43 -2.45 0.06
CA PRO A 59 -2.85 -2.16 0.22
C PRO A 59 -3.14 -0.91 1.05
N VAL A 60 -2.32 -0.65 2.07
CA VAL A 60 -2.46 0.55 2.91
C VAL A 60 -2.09 1.80 2.11
N ILE A 61 -0.99 1.76 1.35
CA ILE A 61 -0.55 2.89 0.52
C ILE A 61 -1.57 3.16 -0.60
N CYS A 62 -1.91 2.14 -1.39
CA CYS A 62 -2.88 2.28 -2.48
C CYS A 62 -4.27 2.65 -1.95
N GLY A 63 -4.69 2.06 -0.83
CA GLY A 63 -5.94 2.39 -0.16
C GLY A 63 -5.98 3.86 0.25
N GLY A 64 -4.94 4.36 0.91
CA GLY A 64 -4.83 5.76 1.30
C GLY A 64 -4.92 6.71 0.11
N ILE A 65 -4.16 6.44 -0.97
CA ILE A 65 -4.20 7.24 -2.21
C ILE A 65 -5.62 7.20 -2.82
N SER A 66 -6.23 6.02 -2.91
CA SER A 66 -7.57 5.87 -3.46
C SER A 66 -8.63 6.59 -2.65
N LEU A 67 -8.53 6.56 -1.31
CA LEU A 67 -9.46 7.32 -0.43
C LEU A 67 -9.30 8.84 -0.60
N CYS A 68 -8.07 9.33 -0.74
CA CYS A 68 -7.81 10.75 -1.05
C CYS A 68 -8.43 11.14 -2.40
N LEU A 69 -8.24 10.31 -3.44
CA LEU A 69 -8.83 10.56 -4.76
C LEU A 69 -10.36 10.52 -4.73
N LEU A 70 -10.97 9.56 -4.03
CA LEU A 70 -12.42 9.49 -3.87
C LEU A 70 -12.98 10.70 -3.12
N THR A 71 -12.28 11.18 -2.08
CA THR A 71 -12.66 12.39 -1.35
C THR A 71 -12.61 13.63 -2.26
N TRP A 72 -11.58 13.69 -3.12
CA TRP A 72 -11.46 14.76 -4.11
C TRP A 72 -12.59 14.69 -5.15
N VAL A 73 -12.90 13.52 -5.69
CA VAL A 73 -14.03 13.30 -6.62
C VAL A 73 -15.35 13.67 -5.97
N TRP A 74 -15.57 13.24 -4.73
CA TRP A 74 -16.76 13.58 -3.95
C TRP A 74 -16.96 15.09 -3.85
N ARG A 75 -15.89 15.83 -3.59
CA ARG A 75 -15.96 17.29 -3.37
C ARG A 75 -16.19 18.08 -4.66
N TYR A 76 -15.63 17.65 -5.77
CA TYR A 76 -15.56 18.45 -6.99
C TYR A 76 -16.32 17.91 -8.19
N HIS A 77 -16.66 16.63 -8.20
CA HIS A 77 -17.23 15.96 -9.38
C HIS A 77 -18.57 15.26 -9.13
N CYS A 78 -19.00 15.11 -7.89
CA CYS A 78 -20.33 14.58 -7.60
C CYS A 78 -21.38 15.66 -7.80
N ILE A 79 -22.27 15.48 -8.79
CA ILE A 79 -23.32 16.41 -9.16
C ILE A 79 -24.70 15.80 -8.85
N GLU A 80 -24.87 14.51 -9.16
CA GLU A 80 -26.12 13.77 -8.99
C GLU A 80 -26.07 12.85 -7.77
N GLU A 81 -27.22 12.53 -7.20
CA GLU A 81 -27.32 11.72 -5.97
C GLU A 81 -26.66 10.35 -6.10
N TRP A 82 -26.75 9.70 -7.26
CA TRP A 82 -26.14 8.39 -7.48
C TRP A 82 -24.60 8.44 -7.47
N HIS A 83 -23.96 9.58 -7.83
CA HIS A 83 -22.52 9.76 -7.70
C HIS A 83 -22.08 9.66 -6.24
N TYR A 84 -22.85 10.27 -5.32
CA TYR A 84 -22.55 10.20 -3.89
C TYR A 84 -22.72 8.80 -3.33
N ILE A 85 -23.75 8.05 -3.79
CA ILE A 85 -23.95 6.66 -3.39
C ILE A 85 -22.80 5.78 -3.86
N LEU A 86 -22.41 5.92 -5.15
CA LEU A 86 -21.34 5.11 -5.73
C LEU A 86 -19.98 5.41 -5.09
N THR A 87 -19.62 6.69 -4.95
CA THR A 87 -18.34 7.08 -4.33
C THR A 87 -18.29 6.71 -2.85
N GLY A 88 -19.41 6.85 -2.12
CA GLY A 88 -19.54 6.41 -0.74
C GLY A 88 -19.37 4.90 -0.59
N TYR A 89 -19.99 4.10 -1.46
CA TYR A 89 -19.81 2.66 -1.48
C TYR A 89 -18.36 2.26 -1.75
N LEU A 90 -17.71 2.89 -2.73
CA LEU A 90 -16.29 2.64 -3.04
C LEU A 90 -15.39 3.01 -1.86
N PHE A 91 -15.64 4.17 -1.24
CA PHE A 91 -14.89 4.63 -0.08
C PHE A 91 -14.96 3.61 1.06
N ILE A 92 -16.17 3.20 1.45
CA ILE A 92 -16.38 2.23 2.53
C ILE A 92 -15.75 0.87 2.16
N SER A 93 -15.94 0.41 0.92
CA SER A 93 -15.39 -0.86 0.45
C SER A 93 -13.86 -0.88 0.51
N ILE A 94 -13.17 0.18 0.07
CA ILE A 94 -11.70 0.27 0.12
C ILE A 94 -11.23 0.42 1.56
N PHE A 95 -11.88 1.28 2.35
CA PHE A 95 -11.49 1.53 3.75
C PHE A 95 -11.47 0.25 4.58
N PHE A 96 -12.50 -0.60 4.48
CA PHE A 96 -12.55 -1.85 5.23
C PHE A 96 -11.57 -2.92 4.73
N HIS A 97 -11.15 -2.88 3.47
CA HIS A 97 -10.26 -3.88 2.88
C HIS A 97 -8.80 -3.43 2.75
N MET A 98 -8.45 -2.19 3.10
CA MET A 98 -7.05 -1.73 3.06
C MET A 98 -6.20 -2.23 4.23
N ASN A 99 -6.80 -2.83 5.25
CA ASN A 99 -6.09 -3.36 6.40
C ASN A 99 -5.17 -4.53 6.00
N MET A 100 -4.00 -4.56 6.60
CA MET A 100 -3.04 -5.64 6.39
C MET A 100 -3.56 -6.95 7.00
N SER A 101 -3.45 -8.05 6.24
CA SER A 101 -3.70 -9.38 6.78
C SER A 101 -2.59 -9.78 7.78
N THR A 102 -2.86 -10.80 8.60
CA THR A 102 -1.84 -11.35 9.52
C THR A 102 -0.59 -11.81 8.77
N GLN A 103 -0.76 -12.33 7.54
CA GLN A 103 0.35 -12.76 6.70
C GLN A 103 1.14 -11.57 6.16
N ASP A 104 0.47 -10.48 5.78
CA ASP A 104 1.14 -9.26 5.32
C ASP A 104 1.98 -8.63 6.43
N ILE A 105 1.46 -8.61 7.65
CA ILE A 105 2.20 -8.13 8.82
C ILE A 105 3.46 -8.95 9.04
N LYS A 106 3.37 -10.29 8.98
CA LYS A 106 4.53 -11.18 9.12
C LYS A 106 5.56 -10.98 8.02
N ASN A 107 5.12 -10.77 6.79
CA ASN A 107 6.00 -10.54 5.65
C ASN A 107 6.65 -9.14 5.71
N ALA A 108 5.87 -8.11 6.06
CA ALA A 108 6.38 -6.76 6.27
C ALA A 108 7.45 -6.73 7.37
N TRP A 109 7.22 -7.44 8.47
CA TRP A 109 8.15 -7.47 9.60
C TRP A 109 9.54 -7.98 9.25
N LYS A 110 9.65 -8.91 8.30
CA LYS A 110 10.95 -9.47 7.88
C LYS A 110 11.88 -8.44 7.25
N GLY A 111 11.34 -7.49 6.51
CA GLY A 111 12.15 -6.45 5.85
C GLY A 111 12.05 -5.06 6.48
N MET A 112 11.17 -4.88 7.48
CA MET A 112 10.94 -3.59 8.12
C MET A 112 12.21 -2.97 8.73
N PRO A 113 13.05 -3.69 9.51
CA PRO A 113 14.27 -3.11 10.07
C PRO A 113 15.19 -2.56 8.98
N LEU A 114 15.35 -3.31 7.89
CA LEU A 114 16.17 -2.90 6.75
C LEU A 114 15.57 -1.68 6.04
N SER A 115 14.25 -1.68 5.82
CA SER A 115 13.55 -0.56 5.19
C SER A 115 13.69 0.73 6.00
N ILE A 116 13.60 0.65 7.33
CA ILE A 116 13.81 1.79 8.23
C ILE A 116 15.23 2.34 8.09
N VAL A 117 16.25 1.46 8.08
CA VAL A 117 17.65 1.88 7.91
C VAL A 117 17.85 2.57 6.56
N ILE A 118 17.30 2.01 5.48
CA ILE A 118 17.42 2.61 4.14
C ILE A 118 16.72 3.97 4.09
N CYS A 119 15.50 4.08 4.61
CA CYS A 119 14.78 5.36 4.68
C CYS A 119 15.56 6.40 5.49
N TYR A 120 16.15 5.99 6.62
CA TYR A 120 16.97 6.86 7.44
C TYR A 120 18.24 7.34 6.70
N LEU A 121 18.92 6.46 5.98
CA LEU A 121 20.07 6.83 5.15
C LEU A 121 19.66 7.78 4.03
N ILE A 122 18.56 7.50 3.31
CA ILE A 122 18.03 8.40 2.28
C ILE A 122 17.73 9.77 2.90
N PHE A 123 17.12 9.81 4.07
CA PHE A 123 16.83 11.05 4.79
C PHE A 123 18.11 11.84 5.10
N LEU A 124 19.15 11.18 5.62
CA LEU A 124 20.44 11.83 5.93
C LEU A 124 21.12 12.41 4.69
N PHE A 125 21.09 11.69 3.56
CA PHE A 125 21.78 12.11 2.34
C PHE A 125 20.97 13.08 1.47
N SER A 126 19.63 13.03 1.53
CA SER A 126 18.78 13.86 0.66
C SER A 126 18.68 15.33 1.09
N LYS A 127 19.15 15.67 2.31
CA LYS A 127 18.95 17.01 2.93
C LYS A 127 17.49 17.48 2.93
N ILE A 128 16.53 16.55 2.72
CA ILE A 128 15.11 16.86 2.75
C ILE A 128 14.72 17.09 4.21
N ASN A 129 14.29 18.29 4.53
CA ASN A 129 13.77 18.59 5.86
C ASN A 129 12.33 18.07 5.98
N LEU A 130 12.19 16.78 6.36
CA LEU A 130 10.88 16.16 6.59
C LEU A 130 10.07 16.90 7.65
N PHE A 131 10.73 17.56 8.61
CA PHE A 131 10.05 18.35 9.63
C PHE A 131 9.40 19.60 9.04
N ALA A 132 10.00 20.19 7.99
CA ALA A 132 9.38 21.30 7.27
C ALA A 132 8.10 20.87 6.54
N PHE A 133 8.04 19.62 6.06
CA PHE A 133 6.84 19.07 5.44
C PHE A 133 5.67 18.94 6.44
N PHE A 134 5.97 18.66 7.71
CA PHE A 134 4.97 18.62 8.80
C PHE A 134 4.77 19.97 9.50
N GLY A 135 5.32 21.07 8.96
CA GLY A 135 5.19 22.41 9.54
C GLY A 135 5.99 22.60 10.84
N ILE A 136 6.91 21.69 11.15
CA ILE A 136 7.78 21.76 12.33
C ILE A 136 9.11 22.37 11.89
N SER A 137 9.32 23.65 12.17
CA SER A 137 10.61 24.33 11.97
C SER A 137 11.47 24.16 13.21
N PHE A 138 12.53 23.37 13.13
CA PHE A 138 13.59 23.41 14.10
C PHE A 138 14.58 24.50 13.70
N PRO A 139 14.99 25.41 14.61
CA PRO A 139 16.10 26.29 14.34
C PRO A 139 17.34 25.44 14.06
N MET A 140 17.94 25.64 12.90
CA MET A 140 19.22 24.97 12.58
C MET A 140 20.29 25.53 13.53
N LEU A 141 20.95 24.60 14.23
CA LEU A 141 22.18 24.86 14.97
C LEU A 141 23.33 25.14 14.00
#